data_9895ed063260f47949b697573ded2b50
#
_entry.id   9895ed063260f47949b697573ded2b50
#
_cell.length_a   1.000
_cell.length_b   1.000
_cell.length_c   1.000
_cell.angle_alpha   90.00
_cell.angle_beta   90.00
_cell.angle_gamma   90.00
#
_symmetry.space_group_name_H-M   'P 1'
#
loop_
_entity.id
_entity.type
_entity.pdbx_description
1 polymer ?
#
loop_
_entity_poly.entity_id
_entity_poly.type
_entity_poly.pdbx_seq_one_letter_code
_entity_poly.pdbx_strand_id
1 'polypeptide(L)'
;MRWFACVLLLVVTFGVRADEVFLVPENNPKPIYPRALFRAGITGEVRVRFTANADGSVSKVSILQSDHPDLAEATRKAIAQWRFKPWTVDGDKPAEQEVTAPMVFRLDLDTPIHTNQWLKQLRCRDLNEALVDFPEYTWVDSKVFDYTRAYLSNVIYTMQLQNEQRLALIAKLNKRVPRIVRDCRASPVRKYMSLLPEDIRKLL
;
A
#
# COMPACT_ATOMS: atom_id res chain seq x y z
N MET A 1 75.18 21.43 -3.33
CA MET A 1 73.94 21.10 -4.04
C MET A 1 73.38 19.84 -3.42
N ARG A 2 72.34 19.98 -2.61
CA ARG A 2 71.71 18.79 -1.88
C ARG A 2 70.39 18.52 -2.56
N TRP A 3 70.30 17.38 -3.26
CA TRP A 3 69.08 16.88 -3.86
C TRP A 3 68.26 16.17 -2.79
N PHE A 4 67.09 16.72 -2.46
CA PHE A 4 66.06 16.07 -1.69
C PHE A 4 65.17 15.29 -2.66
N ALA A 5 65.27 13.95 -2.64
CA ALA A 5 64.33 13.09 -3.33
C ALA A 5 63.04 12.97 -2.46
N CYS A 6 61.94 13.64 -2.92
CA CYS A 6 60.60 13.40 -2.38
C CYS A 6 60.10 12.04 -2.84
N VAL A 7 60.06 11.06 -1.95
CA VAL A 7 59.35 9.79 -2.22
C VAL A 7 57.86 10.04 -1.97
N LEU A 8 57.06 10.11 -3.01
CA LEU A 8 55.60 10.17 -2.96
C LEU A 8 55.06 8.76 -2.66
N LEU A 9 54.68 8.50 -1.40
CA LEU A 9 53.93 7.28 -1.01
C LEU A 9 52.48 7.39 -1.51
N LEU A 10 52.20 6.74 -2.65
CA LEU A 10 50.85 6.50 -3.10
C LEU A 10 50.16 5.45 -2.21
N VAL A 11 49.35 5.92 -1.26
CA VAL A 11 48.48 5.05 -0.49
C VAL A 11 47.28 4.68 -1.38
N VAL A 12 47.33 3.51 -2.00
CA VAL A 12 46.21 2.93 -2.72
C VAL A 12 45.27 2.37 -1.66
N THR A 13 44.24 3.11 -1.31
CA THR A 13 43.14 2.59 -0.47
C THR A 13 42.30 1.66 -1.37
N PHE A 14 42.50 0.35 -1.23
CA PHE A 14 41.55 -0.66 -1.73
C PHE A 14 40.29 -0.54 -0.89
N GLY A 15 39.29 0.16 -1.45
CA GLY A 15 37.93 0.12 -0.91
C GLY A 15 37.40 -1.30 -1.12
N VAL A 16 37.34 -2.10 -0.07
CA VAL A 16 36.63 -3.37 -0.05
C VAL A 16 35.14 -3.03 -0.23
N ARG A 17 34.63 -3.14 -1.47
CA ARG A 17 33.22 -3.19 -1.74
C ARG A 17 32.77 -4.58 -1.36
N ALA A 18 32.09 -4.73 -0.25
CA ALA A 18 31.29 -5.92 -0.01
C ALA A 18 30.24 -5.97 -1.13
N ASP A 19 30.18 -7.08 -1.86
CA ASP A 19 29.18 -7.28 -2.90
C ASP A 19 27.78 -7.30 -2.25
N GLU A 20 26.84 -6.57 -2.81
CA GLU A 20 25.48 -6.49 -2.29
C GLU A 20 24.78 -7.84 -2.48
N VAL A 21 24.29 -8.44 -1.39
CA VAL A 21 23.61 -9.74 -1.44
C VAL A 21 22.27 -9.58 -2.17
N PHE A 22 22.04 -10.38 -3.20
CA PHE A 22 20.73 -10.46 -3.85
C PHE A 22 19.75 -11.20 -2.94
N LEU A 23 18.88 -10.44 -2.27
CA LEU A 23 17.88 -10.96 -1.34
C LEU A 23 16.72 -11.60 -2.09
N VAL A 24 16.53 -12.90 -1.93
CA VAL A 24 15.41 -13.65 -2.50
C VAL A 24 14.31 -13.79 -1.46
N PRO A 25 13.12 -13.19 -1.65
CA PRO A 25 11.99 -13.33 -0.73
C PRO A 25 11.55 -14.79 -0.61
N GLU A 26 11.30 -15.27 0.61
CA GLU A 26 10.70 -16.57 0.91
C GLU A 26 9.30 -16.40 1.51
N ASN A 27 9.15 -15.51 2.47
CA ASN A 27 7.87 -15.13 3.05
C ASN A 27 7.87 -13.64 3.38
N ASN A 28 7.30 -12.83 2.53
CA ASN A 28 7.30 -11.37 2.67
C ASN A 28 5.86 -10.83 2.59
N PRO A 29 5.03 -11.04 3.63
CA PRO A 29 3.66 -10.56 3.64
C PRO A 29 3.61 -9.03 3.48
N LYS A 30 2.66 -8.55 2.67
CA LYS A 30 2.40 -7.11 2.56
C LYS A 30 1.89 -6.55 3.90
N PRO A 31 2.21 -5.29 4.23
CA PRO A 31 1.57 -4.61 5.36
C PRO A 31 0.04 -4.62 5.23
N ILE A 32 -0.65 -4.98 6.31
CA ILE A 32 -2.11 -4.91 6.34
C ILE A 32 -2.52 -3.43 6.41
N TYR A 33 -3.27 -2.98 5.41
CA TYR A 33 -3.76 -1.61 5.37
C TYR A 33 -4.71 -1.34 6.56
N PRO A 34 -4.44 -0.35 7.43
CA PRO A 34 -5.32 -0.03 8.54
C PRO A 34 -6.73 0.34 8.05
N ARG A 35 -7.74 -0.39 8.50
CA ARG A 35 -9.09 -0.28 7.96
C ARG A 35 -9.68 1.12 8.05
N ALA A 36 -9.40 1.83 9.14
CA ALA A 36 -9.85 3.21 9.32
C ALA A 36 -9.27 4.16 8.25
N LEU A 37 -7.99 4.02 7.92
CA LEU A 37 -7.32 4.82 6.91
C LEU A 37 -7.82 4.47 5.50
N PHE A 38 -7.98 3.18 5.21
CA PHE A 38 -8.55 2.72 3.94
C PHE A 38 -9.95 3.29 3.72
N ARG A 39 -10.82 3.22 4.76
CA ARG A 39 -12.17 3.79 4.74
C ARG A 39 -12.17 5.30 4.55
N ALA A 40 -11.24 6.01 5.20
CA ALA A 40 -11.10 7.46 5.06
C ALA A 40 -10.47 7.88 3.72
N GLY A 41 -9.86 6.95 2.98
CA GLY A 41 -9.15 7.25 1.74
C GLY A 41 -7.76 7.85 1.97
N ILE A 42 -7.19 7.69 3.17
CA ILE A 42 -5.87 8.22 3.52
C ILE A 42 -4.81 7.28 2.96
N THR A 43 -4.04 7.75 2.01
CA THR A 43 -2.91 7.06 1.37
C THR A 43 -1.59 7.60 1.92
N GLY A 44 -0.49 6.91 1.67
CA GLY A 44 0.83 7.41 2.07
C GLY A 44 1.96 6.43 1.79
N GLU A 45 3.15 6.85 2.14
CA GLU A 45 4.38 6.07 2.04
C GLU A 45 5.05 5.94 3.41
N VAL A 46 5.67 4.79 3.62
CA VAL A 46 6.55 4.53 4.78
C VAL A 46 7.91 4.13 4.25
N ARG A 47 8.95 4.84 4.64
CA ARG A 47 10.33 4.44 4.39
C ARG A 47 10.86 3.69 5.60
N VAL A 48 11.17 2.42 5.40
CA VAL A 48 11.64 1.51 6.45
C VAL A 48 13.05 1.06 6.15
N ARG A 49 13.86 0.96 7.21
CA ARG A 49 15.18 0.33 7.19
C ARG A 49 15.12 -0.94 8.05
N PHE A 50 15.75 -2.00 7.57
CA PHE A 50 15.89 -3.24 8.30
C PHE A 50 17.19 -3.95 7.91
N THR A 51 17.60 -4.93 8.69
CA THR A 51 18.73 -5.79 8.39
C THR A 51 18.24 -7.19 8.04
N ALA A 52 18.62 -7.69 6.86
CA ALA A 52 18.48 -9.10 6.52
C ALA A 52 19.73 -9.83 6.99
N ASN A 53 19.57 -10.93 7.72
CA ASN A 53 20.66 -11.75 8.24
C ASN A 53 20.91 -12.96 7.31
N ALA A 54 22.12 -13.52 7.31
CA ALA A 54 22.49 -14.65 6.45
C ALA A 54 21.61 -15.90 6.64
N ASP A 55 20.98 -16.07 7.81
CA ASP A 55 19.99 -17.12 8.07
C ASP A 55 18.61 -16.85 7.47
N GLY A 56 18.46 -15.74 6.74
CA GLY A 56 17.21 -15.28 6.14
C GLY A 56 16.27 -14.52 7.07
N SER A 57 16.60 -14.38 8.35
CA SER A 57 15.79 -13.60 9.30
C SER A 57 15.94 -12.10 9.09
N VAL A 58 14.96 -11.33 9.60
CA VAL A 58 14.98 -9.86 9.59
C VAL A 58 15.17 -9.34 11.02
N SER A 59 16.01 -8.33 11.17
CA SER A 59 16.31 -7.66 12.44
C SER A 59 16.41 -6.15 12.27
N LYS A 60 16.59 -5.40 13.37
CA LYS A 60 16.86 -3.95 13.40
C LYS A 60 15.86 -3.10 12.59
N VAL A 61 14.57 -3.45 12.63
CA VAL A 61 13.52 -2.73 11.88
C VAL A 61 13.31 -1.32 12.43
N SER A 62 13.55 -0.31 11.60
CA SER A 62 13.44 1.11 11.93
C SER A 62 12.64 1.88 10.87
N ILE A 63 11.68 2.67 11.30
CA ILE A 63 10.93 3.57 10.41
C ILE A 63 11.72 4.87 10.28
N LEU A 64 12.13 5.19 9.06
CA LEU A 64 12.87 6.42 8.76
C LEU A 64 11.93 7.61 8.52
N GLN A 65 10.82 7.33 7.83
CA GLN A 65 9.80 8.33 7.51
C GLN A 65 8.45 7.63 7.36
N SER A 66 7.36 8.32 7.71
CA SER A 66 6.00 7.83 7.49
C SER A 66 5.02 9.00 7.38
N ASP A 67 4.09 8.90 6.44
CA ASP A 67 3.01 9.87 6.26
C ASP A 67 1.90 9.73 7.32
N HIS A 68 1.82 8.57 8.00
CA HIS A 68 0.85 8.33 9.07
C HIS A 68 1.38 7.29 10.07
N PRO A 69 1.18 7.48 11.40
CA PRO A 69 1.68 6.55 12.43
C PRO A 69 1.11 5.13 12.29
N ASP A 70 -0.15 4.96 11.90
CA ASP A 70 -0.76 3.65 11.71
C ASP A 70 -0.17 2.90 10.51
N LEU A 71 0.27 3.61 9.45
CA LEU A 71 0.99 3.02 8.32
C LEU A 71 2.37 2.54 8.75
N ALA A 72 3.06 3.33 9.59
CA ALA A 72 4.34 2.94 10.18
C ALA A 72 4.22 1.64 11.00
N GLU A 73 3.19 1.55 11.82
CA GLU A 73 2.95 0.36 12.66
C GLU A 73 2.58 -0.87 11.82
N ALA A 74 1.72 -0.71 10.81
CA ALA A 74 1.40 -1.78 9.87
C ALA A 74 2.66 -2.29 9.13
N THR A 75 3.53 -1.37 8.70
CA THR A 75 4.80 -1.69 8.06
C THR A 75 5.72 -2.45 9.01
N ARG A 76 5.90 -1.98 10.24
CA ARG A 76 6.76 -2.64 11.23
C ARG A 76 6.31 -4.08 11.50
N LYS A 77 4.99 -4.30 11.66
CA LYS A 77 4.40 -5.63 11.88
C LYS A 77 4.63 -6.58 10.70
N ALA A 78 4.55 -6.08 9.48
CA ALA A 78 4.77 -6.90 8.29
C ALA A 78 6.24 -7.27 8.14
N ILE A 79 7.16 -6.29 8.21
CA ILE A 79 8.59 -6.50 8.05
C ILE A 79 9.15 -7.45 9.11
N ALA A 80 8.65 -7.42 10.35
CA ALA A 80 9.06 -8.35 11.40
C ALA A 80 8.76 -9.83 11.09
N GLN A 81 7.85 -10.09 10.14
CA GLN A 81 7.49 -11.44 9.69
C GLN A 81 8.26 -11.88 8.44
N TRP A 82 9.01 -10.98 7.81
CA TRP A 82 9.69 -11.26 6.56
C TRP A 82 10.77 -12.30 6.74
N ARG A 83 10.94 -13.12 5.70
CA ARG A 83 11.99 -14.14 5.59
C ARG A 83 12.54 -14.12 4.18
N PHE A 84 13.84 -14.21 4.09
CA PHE A 84 14.59 -14.36 2.84
C PHE A 84 15.23 -15.74 2.79
N LYS A 85 15.57 -16.19 1.59
CA LYS A 85 16.38 -17.43 1.46
C LYS A 85 17.73 -17.21 2.12
N PRO A 86 18.19 -18.15 2.99
CA PRO A 86 19.52 -18.07 3.60
C PRO A 86 20.62 -18.04 2.53
N TRP A 87 21.74 -17.41 2.87
CA TRP A 87 22.93 -17.41 2.03
C TRP A 87 24.18 -17.76 2.83
N THR A 88 25.20 -18.29 2.13
CA THR A 88 26.49 -18.57 2.74
C THR A 88 27.29 -17.29 2.88
N VAL A 89 27.81 -17.05 4.07
CA VAL A 89 28.73 -15.94 4.32
C VAL A 89 30.11 -16.36 3.77
N ASP A 90 30.66 -15.58 2.86
CA ASP A 90 32.00 -15.76 2.30
C ASP A 90 32.67 -14.38 2.20
N GLY A 91 33.88 -14.33 1.61
CA GLY A 91 34.65 -13.07 1.55
C GLY A 91 33.93 -11.91 0.87
N ASP A 92 32.96 -12.19 0.01
CA ASP A 92 32.23 -11.22 -0.81
C ASP A 92 30.81 -10.95 -0.25
N LYS A 93 30.23 -11.93 0.49
CA LYS A 93 28.85 -11.84 1.03
C LYS A 93 28.85 -11.65 2.54
N PRO A 94 28.38 -10.50 3.03
CA PRO A 94 28.35 -10.21 4.46
C PRO A 94 27.31 -11.06 5.21
N ALA A 95 27.49 -11.21 6.55
CA ALA A 95 26.54 -11.88 7.42
C ALA A 95 25.23 -11.09 7.63
N GLU A 96 25.27 -9.79 7.41
CA GLU A 96 24.16 -8.86 7.55
C GLU A 96 24.11 -7.91 6.34
N GLN A 97 22.91 -7.74 5.76
CA GLN A 97 22.67 -6.79 4.69
C GLN A 97 21.64 -5.75 5.14
N GLU A 98 22.05 -4.48 5.23
CA GLU A 98 21.11 -3.38 5.50
C GLU A 98 20.31 -3.06 4.23
N VAL A 99 19.00 -2.91 4.40
CA VAL A 99 18.06 -2.59 3.34
C VAL A 99 17.19 -1.40 3.73
N THR A 100 17.02 -0.46 2.81
CA THR A 100 16.01 0.61 2.93
C THR A 100 14.99 0.45 1.80
N ALA A 101 13.73 0.35 2.16
CA ALA A 101 12.64 0.13 1.19
C ALA A 101 11.46 1.07 1.42
N PRO A 102 10.79 1.56 0.35
CA PRO A 102 9.51 2.24 0.45
C PRO A 102 8.37 1.22 0.56
N MET A 103 7.41 1.48 1.46
CA MET A 103 6.13 0.76 1.55
C MET A 103 5.01 1.74 1.18
N VAL A 104 4.38 1.49 0.04
CA VAL A 104 3.37 2.39 -0.52
C VAL A 104 1.97 1.87 -0.17
N PHE A 105 1.17 2.72 0.45
CA PHE A 105 -0.23 2.45 0.80
C PHE A 105 -1.15 3.22 -0.14
N ARG A 106 -1.75 2.51 -1.10
CA ARG A 106 -2.72 3.02 -2.05
C ARG A 106 -3.94 2.12 -2.08
N LEU A 107 -5.14 2.69 -2.24
CA LEU A 107 -6.38 1.93 -2.22
C LEU A 107 -6.58 1.07 -3.47
N ASP A 108 -5.93 1.43 -4.57
CA ASP A 108 -6.13 0.83 -5.89
C ASP A 108 -5.13 -0.29 -6.24
N LEU A 109 -4.11 -0.55 -5.40
CA LEU A 109 -3.06 -1.53 -5.72
C LEU A 109 -3.59 -2.97 -5.94
N ASP A 110 -4.58 -3.37 -5.16
CA ASP A 110 -5.18 -4.71 -5.24
C ASP A 110 -6.56 -4.69 -5.91
N THR A 111 -6.87 -3.62 -6.65
CA THR A 111 -8.15 -3.45 -7.34
C THR A 111 -8.07 -4.03 -8.76
N PRO A 112 -9.04 -4.87 -9.18
CA PRO A 112 -9.07 -5.39 -10.55
C PRO A 112 -9.07 -4.28 -11.62
N ILE A 113 -8.36 -4.49 -12.73
CA ILE A 113 -8.17 -3.49 -13.80
C ILE A 113 -9.49 -2.95 -14.36
N HIS A 114 -10.53 -3.80 -14.45
CA HIS A 114 -11.83 -3.43 -15.00
C HIS A 114 -12.88 -3.09 -13.95
N THR A 115 -12.46 -2.66 -12.76
CA THR A 115 -13.37 -2.36 -11.63
C THR A 115 -14.44 -1.34 -11.99
N ASN A 116 -14.11 -0.31 -12.79
CA ASN A 116 -15.08 0.68 -13.24
C ASN A 116 -16.19 0.07 -14.11
N GLN A 117 -15.84 -0.85 -15.01
CA GLN A 117 -16.82 -1.55 -15.85
C GLN A 117 -17.74 -2.43 -15.01
N TRP A 118 -17.15 -3.14 -14.05
CA TRP A 118 -17.92 -3.94 -13.09
C TRP A 118 -18.88 -3.08 -12.27
N LEU A 119 -18.43 -1.95 -11.71
CA LEU A 119 -19.26 -1.02 -10.96
C LEU A 119 -20.43 -0.47 -11.81
N LYS A 120 -20.19 -0.15 -13.11
CA LYS A 120 -21.23 0.31 -14.04
C LYS A 120 -22.30 -0.73 -14.35
N GLN A 121 -21.95 -2.00 -14.28
CA GLN A 121 -22.87 -3.11 -14.54
C GLN A 121 -23.59 -3.60 -13.29
N LEU A 122 -23.03 -3.34 -12.09
CA LEU A 122 -23.54 -3.82 -10.82
C LEU A 122 -24.98 -3.42 -10.58
N ARG A 123 -25.82 -4.38 -10.26
CA ARG A 123 -27.23 -4.17 -9.88
C ARG A 123 -27.39 -4.18 -8.37
N CYS A 124 -28.45 -3.57 -7.89
CA CYS A 124 -28.78 -3.55 -6.48
C CYS A 124 -29.00 -4.95 -5.89
N ARG A 125 -29.53 -5.92 -6.67
CA ARG A 125 -29.64 -7.33 -6.22
C ARG A 125 -28.29 -7.92 -5.86
N ASP A 126 -27.24 -7.62 -6.64
CA ASP A 126 -25.90 -8.17 -6.43
C ASP A 126 -25.27 -7.58 -5.15
N LEU A 127 -25.52 -6.28 -4.89
CA LEU A 127 -25.14 -5.63 -3.64
C LEU A 127 -25.92 -6.20 -2.44
N ASN A 128 -27.22 -6.43 -2.59
CA ASN A 128 -28.06 -7.00 -1.53
C ASN A 128 -27.62 -8.41 -1.16
N GLU A 129 -27.31 -9.25 -2.15
CA GLU A 129 -26.79 -10.59 -1.95
C GLU A 129 -25.44 -10.56 -1.21
N ALA A 130 -24.53 -9.68 -1.63
CA ALA A 130 -23.22 -9.50 -0.99
C ALA A 130 -23.32 -9.01 0.47
N LEU A 131 -24.46 -8.43 0.88
CA LEU A 131 -24.67 -7.84 2.20
C LEU A 131 -25.72 -8.55 3.05
N VAL A 132 -26.17 -9.74 2.64
CA VAL A 132 -27.28 -10.45 3.33
C VAL A 132 -26.96 -10.74 4.80
N ASP A 133 -25.74 -11.17 5.09
CA ASP A 133 -25.28 -11.54 6.44
C ASP A 133 -24.51 -10.43 7.17
N PHE A 134 -24.46 -9.22 6.59
CA PHE A 134 -23.66 -8.13 7.15
C PHE A 134 -24.53 -7.13 7.93
N PRO A 135 -24.19 -6.83 9.19
CA PRO A 135 -24.88 -5.79 9.96
C PRO A 135 -24.62 -4.40 9.36
N GLU A 136 -25.55 -3.46 9.59
CA GLU A 136 -25.53 -2.13 8.96
C GLU A 136 -24.22 -1.36 9.17
N TYR A 137 -23.61 -1.47 10.34
CA TYR A 137 -22.37 -0.74 10.67
C TYR A 137 -21.15 -1.24 9.88
N THR A 138 -21.22 -2.43 9.25
CA THR A 138 -20.15 -3.00 8.41
C THR A 138 -20.37 -2.77 6.91
N TRP A 139 -21.54 -2.32 6.48
CA TRP A 139 -21.83 -2.14 5.04
C TRP A 139 -20.81 -1.27 4.33
N VAL A 140 -20.33 -0.23 5.02
CA VAL A 140 -19.30 0.68 4.49
C VAL A 140 -18.00 -0.05 4.14
N ASP A 141 -17.75 -1.22 4.70
CA ASP A 141 -16.53 -2.00 4.50
C ASP A 141 -16.69 -3.12 3.46
N SER A 142 -17.82 -3.14 2.75
CA SER A 142 -18.01 -4.13 1.68
C SER A 142 -17.15 -3.83 0.44
N LYS A 143 -16.82 -4.88 -0.31
CA LYS A 143 -16.00 -4.78 -1.53
C LYS A 143 -16.52 -3.76 -2.54
N VAL A 144 -17.84 -3.58 -2.66
CA VAL A 144 -18.44 -2.61 -3.57
C VAL A 144 -17.99 -1.20 -3.23
N PHE A 145 -18.06 -0.83 -1.95
CA PHE A 145 -17.65 0.50 -1.50
C PHE A 145 -16.13 0.64 -1.44
N ASP A 146 -15.40 -0.45 -1.15
CA ASP A 146 -13.94 -0.48 -1.24
C ASP A 146 -13.47 -0.18 -2.66
N TYR A 147 -14.05 -0.83 -3.66
CA TYR A 147 -13.73 -0.61 -5.06
C TYR A 147 -14.14 0.78 -5.55
N THR A 148 -15.26 1.31 -5.05
CA THR A 148 -15.65 2.69 -5.38
C THR A 148 -14.64 3.70 -4.82
N ARG A 149 -14.16 3.52 -3.58
CA ARG A 149 -13.10 4.34 -2.98
C ARG A 149 -11.77 4.20 -3.71
N ALA A 150 -11.40 2.96 -4.04
CA ALA A 150 -10.18 2.67 -4.78
C ALA A 150 -10.19 3.37 -6.16
N TYR A 151 -11.32 3.33 -6.86
CA TYR A 151 -11.48 4.04 -8.12
C TYR A 151 -11.31 5.55 -7.95
N LEU A 152 -11.98 6.15 -6.95
CA LEU A 152 -11.84 7.59 -6.65
C LEU A 152 -10.41 7.97 -6.25
N SER A 153 -9.59 7.01 -5.83
CA SER A 153 -8.19 7.20 -5.42
C SER A 153 -7.19 6.85 -6.53
N ASN A 154 -7.65 6.33 -7.66
CA ASN A 154 -6.78 5.96 -8.77
C ASN A 154 -6.33 7.19 -9.55
N VAL A 155 -5.03 7.46 -9.51
CA VAL A 155 -4.40 8.64 -10.13
C VAL A 155 -4.62 8.67 -11.65
N ILE A 156 -4.69 7.52 -12.31
CA ILE A 156 -4.86 7.44 -13.78
C ILE A 156 -6.25 7.92 -14.19
N TYR A 157 -7.28 7.54 -13.43
CA TYR A 157 -8.68 7.88 -13.77
C TYR A 157 -9.13 9.22 -13.21
N THR A 158 -8.48 9.69 -12.13
CA THR A 158 -8.84 10.93 -11.43
C THR A 158 -7.69 11.93 -11.37
N MET A 159 -6.83 11.94 -12.38
CA MET A 159 -5.59 12.76 -12.46
C MET A 159 -5.76 14.24 -12.11
N GLN A 160 -6.98 14.75 -12.12
CA GLN A 160 -7.30 16.16 -11.84
C GLN A 160 -7.84 16.40 -10.42
N LEU A 161 -8.07 15.36 -9.62
CA LEU A 161 -8.58 15.54 -8.26
C LEU A 161 -7.46 15.86 -7.29
N GLN A 162 -7.54 17.02 -6.67
CA GLN A 162 -6.72 17.34 -5.52
C GLN A 162 -7.05 16.43 -4.33
N ASN A 163 -6.10 16.24 -3.44
CA ASN A 163 -6.24 15.33 -2.31
C ASN A 163 -7.48 15.65 -1.45
N GLU A 164 -7.71 16.93 -1.16
CA GLU A 164 -8.86 17.41 -0.39
C GLU A 164 -10.18 17.08 -1.06
N GLN A 165 -10.26 17.26 -2.38
CA GLN A 165 -11.46 16.93 -3.17
C GLN A 165 -11.74 15.42 -3.15
N ARG A 166 -10.69 14.61 -3.32
CA ARG A 166 -10.78 13.16 -3.26
C ARG A 166 -11.29 12.69 -1.89
N LEU A 167 -10.71 13.19 -0.82
CA LEU A 167 -11.11 12.85 0.55
C LEU A 167 -12.55 13.28 0.84
N ALA A 168 -12.97 14.47 0.37
CA ALA A 168 -14.34 14.95 0.49
C ALA A 168 -15.35 14.03 -0.21
N LEU A 169 -15.04 13.56 -1.43
CA LEU A 169 -15.88 12.62 -2.17
C LEU A 169 -15.98 11.26 -1.47
N ILE A 170 -14.88 10.75 -0.93
CA ILE A 170 -14.85 9.51 -0.15
C ILE A 170 -15.68 9.64 1.13
N ALA A 171 -15.55 10.74 1.86
CA ALA A 171 -16.35 11.01 3.04
C ALA A 171 -17.86 11.10 2.70
N LYS A 172 -18.20 11.75 1.58
CA LYS A 172 -19.57 11.83 1.06
C LYS A 172 -20.13 10.46 0.70
N LEU A 173 -19.32 9.62 0.02
CA LEU A 173 -19.69 8.23 -0.28
C LEU A 173 -20.00 7.48 1.03
N ASN A 174 -19.06 7.48 1.97
CA ASN A 174 -19.18 6.75 3.23
C ASN A 174 -20.45 7.13 4.01
N LYS A 175 -20.75 8.43 4.10
CA LYS A 175 -21.98 8.93 4.72
C LYS A 175 -23.24 8.44 4.01
N ARG A 176 -23.16 8.21 2.70
CA ARG A 176 -24.31 7.82 1.88
C ARG A 176 -24.58 6.31 1.88
N VAL A 177 -23.60 5.49 2.27
CA VAL A 177 -23.67 4.01 2.23
C VAL A 177 -24.97 3.45 2.83
N PRO A 178 -25.41 3.81 4.06
CA PRO A 178 -26.62 3.23 4.62
C PRO A 178 -27.86 3.50 3.77
N ARG A 179 -27.95 4.69 3.19
CA ARG A 179 -29.06 5.04 2.29
C ARG A 179 -29.00 4.28 0.98
N ILE A 180 -27.82 4.18 0.36
CA ILE A 180 -27.62 3.41 -0.89
C ILE A 180 -28.08 1.97 -0.71
N VAL A 181 -27.68 1.32 0.39
CA VAL A 181 -28.06 -0.08 0.67
C VAL A 181 -29.55 -0.21 0.89
N ARG A 182 -30.20 0.69 1.66
CA ARG A 182 -31.67 0.67 1.85
C ARG A 182 -32.42 0.91 0.54
N ASP A 183 -31.97 1.86 -0.29
CA ASP A 183 -32.57 2.13 -1.61
C ASP A 183 -32.37 0.92 -2.56
N CYS A 184 -31.24 0.21 -2.47
CA CYS A 184 -31.00 -1.03 -3.21
C CYS A 184 -31.92 -2.18 -2.76
N ARG A 185 -32.16 -2.32 -1.44
CA ARG A 185 -33.12 -3.32 -0.92
C ARG A 185 -34.52 -3.05 -1.41
N ALA A 186 -34.93 -1.78 -1.47
CA ALA A 186 -36.24 -1.38 -1.98
C ALA A 186 -36.41 -1.56 -3.51
N SER A 187 -35.30 -1.56 -4.27
CA SER A 187 -35.35 -1.61 -5.74
C SER A 187 -34.22 -2.48 -6.32
N PRO A 188 -34.28 -3.83 -6.21
CA PRO A 188 -33.18 -4.73 -6.58
C PRO A 188 -32.76 -4.67 -8.06
N VAL A 189 -33.65 -4.23 -8.95
CA VAL A 189 -33.40 -4.16 -10.40
C VAL A 189 -32.60 -2.90 -10.80
N ARG A 190 -32.51 -1.90 -9.92
CA ARG A 190 -31.75 -0.66 -10.20
C ARG A 190 -30.26 -0.94 -10.31
N LYS A 191 -29.58 -0.07 -11.07
CA LYS A 191 -28.12 -0.07 -11.10
C LYS A 191 -27.58 0.65 -9.87
N TYR A 192 -26.55 0.09 -9.25
CA TYR A 192 -25.81 0.69 -8.13
C TYR A 192 -25.40 2.14 -8.44
N MET A 193 -24.83 2.37 -9.64
CA MET A 193 -24.39 3.68 -10.11
C MET A 193 -25.46 4.76 -10.02
N SER A 194 -26.76 4.41 -10.22
CA SER A 194 -27.85 5.39 -10.17
C SER A 194 -28.14 5.94 -8.77
N LEU A 195 -27.59 5.29 -7.72
CA LEU A 195 -27.76 5.67 -6.32
C LEU A 195 -26.57 6.46 -5.77
N LEU A 196 -25.46 6.49 -6.51
CA LEU A 196 -24.30 7.30 -6.14
C LEU A 196 -24.60 8.80 -6.27
N PRO A 197 -23.99 9.63 -5.41
CA PRO A 197 -23.97 11.07 -5.61
C PRO A 197 -23.52 11.42 -7.04
N GLU A 198 -24.10 12.47 -7.61
CA GLU A 198 -23.87 12.82 -9.02
C GLU A 198 -22.42 13.14 -9.34
N ASP A 199 -21.75 13.84 -8.44
CA ASP A 199 -20.33 14.18 -8.52
C ASP A 199 -19.42 12.94 -8.53
N ILE A 200 -19.77 11.90 -7.75
CA ILE A 200 -19.05 10.61 -7.77
C ILE A 200 -19.37 9.84 -9.05
N ARG A 201 -20.66 9.80 -9.44
CA ARG A 201 -21.12 9.07 -10.62
C ARG A 201 -20.49 9.57 -11.93
N LYS A 202 -20.23 10.88 -12.03
CA LYS A 202 -19.58 11.47 -13.22
C LYS A 202 -18.11 11.09 -13.37
N LEU A 203 -17.44 10.68 -12.30
CA LEU A 203 -16.04 10.26 -12.32
C LEU A 203 -15.88 8.78 -12.68
N LEU A 204 -16.87 7.94 -12.38
CA LEU A 204 -16.90 6.51 -12.66
C LEU A 204 -17.39 6.23 -14.09
#